data_a78de7999322a8560fe3f3829b56f055
#
_entry.id   a78de7999322a8560fe3f3829b56f055
#
_cell.length_a   1.000
_cell.length_b   1.000
_cell.length_c   1.000
_cell.angle_alpha   90.00
_cell.angle_beta   90.00
_cell.angle_gamma   90.00
#
_symmetry.space_group_name_H-M   'P 1'
#
loop_
_entity.id
_entity.type
_entity.pdbx_description
1 polymer ?
#
loop_
_entity_poly.entity_id
_entity_poly.type
_entity_poly.pdbx_seq_one_letter_code
_entity_poly.pdbx_strand_id
1 'polypeptide(L)'
;PNSWISLRPPPFDPYLSREIVYNELAVEICLELLGTGSTLTTYGANTSWPGQGTPQSTHRDVPDAPVGSSPPGVVINIPLTTFTTENGATQVYPGSHETSVEDAQGTRQYTPKMLEEQANRRPPLQLTGVESGDLVIRDLRLWHGGMPNKTSERRIMLALVVIDADYRGGDESGFKGFEAEQGSEAFWQDSRMNTAVCFVPAGDRSYYLLGKHSEPLTALRKDWFARGKKPTPRSKD
;
A
#
# COMPACT_ATOMS: atom_id res chain seq x y z
N PRO A 1 16.14 -16.53 -4.92
CA PRO A 1 14.81 -16.56 -4.33
C PRO A 1 14.46 -15.15 -3.84
N ASN A 2 13.23 -14.68 -4.15
CA ASN A 2 12.79 -13.37 -3.73
C ASN A 2 12.71 -13.31 -2.19
N SER A 3 13.38 -12.34 -1.62
CA SER A 3 13.49 -12.08 -0.18
C SER A 3 12.18 -11.56 0.43
N TRP A 4 11.24 -11.17 -0.42
CA TRP A 4 10.02 -10.45 -0.06
C TRP A 4 8.82 -11.19 -0.63
N ILE A 5 7.86 -11.47 0.23
CA ILE A 5 6.61 -12.10 -0.16
C ILE A 5 5.48 -11.16 0.21
N SER A 6 4.71 -10.76 -0.81
CA SER A 6 3.43 -10.13 -0.58
C SER A 6 2.42 -11.23 -0.27
N LEU A 7 1.83 -11.16 0.90
CA LEU A 7 0.79 -12.06 1.35
C LEU A 7 -0.55 -11.31 1.40
N ARG A 8 -1.64 -12.06 1.38
CA ARG A 8 -2.95 -11.53 1.71
C ARG A 8 -3.34 -12.07 3.08
N PRO A 9 -3.60 -11.20 4.07
CA PRO A 9 -4.19 -11.67 5.32
C PRO A 9 -5.53 -12.33 5.01
N PRO A 10 -5.93 -13.37 5.78
CA PRO A 10 -7.22 -14.00 5.56
C PRO A 10 -8.37 -12.99 5.67
N PRO A 11 -9.13 -12.71 4.59
CA PRO A 11 -10.21 -11.71 4.61
C PRO A 11 -11.55 -12.33 5.04
N PHE A 12 -11.52 -13.12 6.09
CA PHE A 12 -12.67 -13.84 6.65
C PHE A 12 -12.46 -14.12 8.15
N ASP A 13 -13.55 -14.39 8.86
CA ASP A 13 -13.51 -14.71 10.29
C ASP A 13 -12.66 -15.97 10.60
N PRO A 14 -11.96 -15.99 11.72
CA PRO A 14 -11.88 -14.99 12.79
C PRO A 14 -10.73 -13.95 12.60
N TYR A 15 -10.21 -13.78 11.39
CA TYR A 15 -9.03 -12.94 11.12
C TYR A 15 -9.36 -11.48 10.80
N LEU A 16 -10.65 -11.14 10.70
CA LEU A 16 -11.08 -9.77 10.46
C LEU A 16 -11.20 -9.00 11.77
N SER A 17 -10.60 -7.81 11.82
CA SER A 17 -10.73 -6.85 12.93
C SER A 17 -10.99 -5.46 12.39
N ARG A 18 -12.11 -4.84 12.79
CA ARG A 18 -12.41 -3.46 12.40
C ARG A 18 -11.42 -2.46 12.99
N GLU A 19 -10.90 -2.73 14.19
CA GLU A 19 -9.90 -1.88 14.85
C GLU A 19 -8.57 -1.85 14.08
N ILE A 20 -8.35 -2.84 13.23
CA ILE A 20 -7.19 -2.90 12.34
C ILE A 20 -7.53 -2.27 10.98
N VAL A 21 -8.57 -2.76 10.32
CA VAL A 21 -8.89 -2.38 8.93
C VAL A 21 -9.42 -0.95 8.84
N TYR A 22 -10.27 -0.57 9.79
CA TYR A 22 -10.87 0.76 9.91
C TYR A 22 -10.47 1.41 11.23
N ASN A 23 -9.16 1.36 11.54
CA ASN A 23 -8.62 2.04 12.72
C ASN A 23 -9.01 3.51 12.68
N GLU A 24 -9.63 4.01 13.75
CA GLU A 24 -10.22 5.35 13.81
C GLU A 24 -9.20 6.45 13.44
N LEU A 25 -8.02 6.41 14.07
CA LEU A 25 -6.97 7.39 13.79
C LEU A 25 -6.48 7.32 12.35
N ALA A 26 -6.29 6.10 11.82
CA ALA A 26 -5.84 5.91 10.45
C ALA A 26 -6.89 6.42 9.45
N VAL A 27 -8.18 6.16 9.69
CA VAL A 27 -9.27 6.65 8.84
C VAL A 27 -9.34 8.17 8.87
N GLU A 28 -9.27 8.80 10.03
CA GLU A 28 -9.26 10.27 10.17
C GLU A 28 -8.10 10.90 9.39
N ILE A 29 -6.89 10.36 9.54
CA ILE A 29 -5.72 10.85 8.80
C ILE A 29 -5.91 10.66 7.27
N CYS A 30 -6.46 9.53 6.84
CA CYS A 30 -6.75 9.32 5.42
C CYS A 30 -7.76 10.34 4.88
N LEU A 31 -8.83 10.63 5.62
CA LEU A 31 -9.83 11.61 5.21
C LEU A 31 -9.27 13.03 5.14
N GLU A 32 -8.41 13.39 6.07
CA GLU A 32 -7.74 14.70 6.06
C GLU A 32 -6.80 14.84 4.86
N LEU A 33 -6.04 13.81 4.54
CA LEU A 33 -5.08 13.83 3.44
C LEU A 33 -5.69 13.65 2.05
N LEU A 34 -6.72 12.79 1.93
CA LEU A 34 -7.26 12.33 0.66
C LEU A 34 -8.68 12.83 0.38
N GLY A 35 -9.34 13.39 1.40
CA GLY A 35 -10.73 13.84 1.31
C GLY A 35 -11.76 12.71 1.42
N THR A 36 -13.03 13.14 1.43
CA THR A 36 -14.18 12.23 1.44
C THR A 36 -14.28 11.45 0.14
N GLY A 37 -14.74 10.19 0.22
CA GLY A 37 -14.83 9.30 -0.95
C GLY A 37 -13.55 8.54 -1.25
N SER A 38 -12.49 8.73 -0.46
CA SER A 38 -11.29 7.88 -0.53
C SER A 38 -11.65 6.41 -0.40
N THR A 39 -10.86 5.55 -1.00
CA THR A 39 -11.20 4.13 -1.17
C THR A 39 -10.08 3.22 -0.70
N LEU A 40 -10.38 2.31 0.23
CA LEU A 40 -9.51 1.19 0.58
C LEU A 40 -9.46 0.20 -0.59
N THR A 41 -8.31 0.06 -1.22
CA THR A 41 -8.11 -0.75 -2.43
C THR A 41 -7.21 -1.97 -2.22
N THR A 42 -6.55 -2.04 -1.08
CA THR A 42 -5.68 -3.18 -0.77
C THR A 42 -5.78 -3.53 0.71
N TYR A 43 -6.03 -4.80 0.97
CA TYR A 43 -5.84 -5.46 2.25
C TYR A 43 -4.78 -6.52 2.06
N GLY A 44 -3.56 -6.23 2.46
CA GLY A 44 -2.39 -7.03 2.18
C GLY A 44 -1.41 -7.10 3.33
N ALA A 45 -0.35 -7.86 3.14
CA ALA A 45 0.79 -7.93 4.05
C ALA A 45 2.09 -8.10 3.27
N ASN A 46 3.16 -7.56 3.82
CA ASN A 46 4.52 -7.74 3.33
C ASN A 46 5.35 -8.49 4.37
N THR A 47 5.96 -9.57 3.94
CA THR A 47 6.81 -10.40 4.79
C THR A 47 8.25 -10.35 4.30
N SER A 48 9.15 -9.95 5.19
CA SER A 48 10.59 -10.12 4.99
C SER A 48 11.00 -11.49 5.52
N TRP A 49 11.54 -12.31 4.62
CA TRP A 49 11.92 -13.68 4.93
C TRP A 49 13.30 -13.75 5.60
N PRO A 50 13.52 -14.69 6.54
CA PRO A 50 14.80 -14.86 7.22
C PRO A 50 15.99 -15.09 6.27
N GLY A 51 17.17 -14.66 6.68
CA GLY A 51 18.44 -14.98 6.00
C GLY A 51 18.64 -14.25 4.67
N GLN A 52 17.96 -13.14 4.44
CA GLN A 52 18.06 -12.41 3.19
C GLN A 52 19.24 -11.44 3.18
N GLY A 53 20.08 -11.56 2.16
CA GLY A 53 21.31 -10.79 2.03
C GLY A 53 21.20 -9.49 1.22
N THR A 54 20.13 -9.30 0.43
CA THR A 54 19.99 -8.14 -0.47
C THR A 54 18.77 -7.29 -0.13
N PRO A 55 18.88 -5.94 -0.17
CA PRO A 55 17.74 -5.08 0.01
C PRO A 55 16.77 -5.20 -1.16
N GLN A 56 15.51 -4.86 -0.93
CA GLN A 56 14.56 -4.62 -1.99
C GLN A 56 15.01 -3.40 -2.81
N SER A 57 14.86 -3.45 -4.13
CA SER A 57 15.11 -2.27 -4.97
C SER A 57 14.24 -1.12 -4.50
N THR A 58 14.85 0.04 -4.30
CA THR A 58 14.11 1.25 -3.93
C THR A 58 13.13 1.60 -5.03
N HIS A 59 11.89 1.82 -4.66
CA HIS A 59 10.78 2.10 -5.58
C HIS A 59 9.75 3.02 -4.92
N ARG A 60 8.78 3.45 -5.71
CA ARG A 60 7.52 4.04 -5.26
C ARG A 60 6.36 3.18 -5.71
N ASP A 61 5.25 3.24 -5.00
CA ASP A 61 4.09 2.39 -5.30
C ASP A 61 3.31 2.86 -6.53
N VAL A 62 3.34 4.17 -6.81
CA VAL A 62 2.65 4.79 -7.97
C VAL A 62 3.65 5.54 -8.85
N PRO A 63 3.85 5.14 -10.12
CA PRO A 63 4.84 5.76 -10.99
C PRO A 63 4.44 7.14 -11.51
N ASP A 64 3.16 7.39 -11.77
CA ASP A 64 2.69 8.49 -12.62
C ASP A 64 1.98 9.62 -11.85
N ALA A 65 2.08 9.65 -10.53
CA ALA A 65 1.45 10.70 -9.75
C ALA A 65 2.24 12.02 -9.86
N PRO A 66 1.59 13.14 -10.18
CA PRO A 66 2.26 14.42 -10.34
C PRO A 66 2.85 14.93 -9.02
N VAL A 67 3.95 15.63 -9.13
CA VAL A 67 4.61 16.33 -8.01
C VAL A 67 3.81 17.59 -7.64
N GLY A 68 3.81 17.94 -6.35
CA GLY A 68 3.16 19.17 -5.88
C GLY A 68 1.63 19.12 -5.78
N SER A 69 1.03 17.96 -6.07
CA SER A 69 -0.39 17.69 -5.84
C SER A 69 -0.64 17.05 -4.47
N SER A 70 -1.90 17.02 -4.05
CA SER A 70 -2.32 16.14 -2.94
C SER A 70 -1.84 14.71 -3.15
N PRO A 71 -1.62 13.93 -2.09
CA PRO A 71 -1.24 12.52 -2.24
C PRO A 71 -2.26 11.77 -3.12
N PRO A 72 -1.82 10.95 -4.07
CA PRO A 72 -2.74 10.10 -4.86
C PRO A 72 -3.36 9.00 -4.01
N GLY A 73 -2.75 8.74 -2.88
CA GLY A 73 -3.14 7.77 -1.88
C GLY A 73 -2.04 7.59 -0.85
N VAL A 74 -2.37 6.84 0.16
CA VAL A 74 -1.45 6.47 1.24
C VAL A 74 -1.47 4.96 1.47
N VAL A 75 -0.36 4.45 2.00
CA VAL A 75 -0.34 3.11 2.57
C VAL A 75 -0.25 3.22 4.09
N ILE A 76 -1.11 2.46 4.76
CA ILE A 76 -1.07 2.25 6.21
C ILE A 76 -0.34 0.94 6.42
N ASN A 77 0.87 1.01 6.97
CA ASN A 77 1.62 -0.17 7.36
C ASN A 77 1.47 -0.39 8.86
N ILE A 78 1.09 -1.60 9.26
CA ILE A 78 0.93 -2.01 10.65
C ILE A 78 1.90 -3.17 10.90
N PRO A 79 3.01 -2.94 11.61
CA PRO A 79 3.93 -4.00 11.98
C PRO A 79 3.23 -5.04 12.86
N LEU A 80 3.39 -6.32 12.53
CA LEU A 80 3.04 -7.44 13.42
C LEU A 80 4.27 -7.91 14.21
N THR A 81 5.43 -7.33 13.91
CA THR A 81 6.71 -7.58 14.56
C THR A 81 7.42 -6.25 14.64
N THR A 82 7.95 -5.87 15.80
CA THR A 82 8.73 -4.64 15.97
C THR A 82 9.86 -4.55 14.96
N PHE A 83 10.02 -3.39 14.33
CA PHE A 83 11.03 -3.16 13.30
C PHE A 83 12.39 -2.87 13.91
N THR A 84 13.39 -3.62 13.46
CA THR A 84 14.79 -3.45 13.86
C THR A 84 15.69 -3.34 12.65
N THR A 85 16.91 -2.87 12.84
CA THR A 85 17.94 -2.85 11.80
C THR A 85 18.19 -4.25 11.23
N GLU A 86 18.14 -5.28 12.08
CA GLU A 86 18.50 -6.63 11.72
C GLU A 86 17.37 -7.41 11.04
N ASN A 87 16.09 -7.11 11.33
CA ASN A 87 14.96 -7.85 10.76
C ASN A 87 14.41 -7.25 9.46
N GLY A 88 15.14 -6.31 8.87
CA GLY A 88 14.79 -5.77 7.56
C GLY A 88 13.71 -4.69 7.60
N ALA A 89 13.75 -3.80 8.60
CA ALA A 89 12.89 -2.64 8.65
C ALA A 89 12.94 -1.84 7.34
N THR A 90 11.81 -1.29 6.93
CA THR A 90 11.71 -0.51 5.69
C THR A 90 12.58 0.74 5.76
N GLN A 91 13.36 0.98 4.69
CA GLN A 91 14.06 2.23 4.49
C GLN A 91 13.21 3.15 3.63
N VAL A 92 13.14 4.42 3.99
CA VAL A 92 12.45 5.48 3.26
C VAL A 92 13.40 6.61 2.92
N TYR A 93 13.08 7.37 1.88
CA TYR A 93 13.82 8.57 1.46
C TYR A 93 12.93 9.80 1.69
N PRO A 94 13.08 10.50 2.84
CA PRO A 94 12.24 11.63 3.18
C PRO A 94 12.26 12.72 2.10
N GLY A 95 11.07 13.27 1.75
CA GLY A 95 10.93 14.29 0.71
C GLY A 95 10.97 13.79 -0.73
N SER A 96 11.21 12.51 -0.98
CA SER A 96 11.30 11.96 -2.34
C SER A 96 9.96 11.94 -3.09
N HIS A 97 8.83 12.05 -2.40
CA HIS A 97 7.51 12.21 -3.01
C HIS A 97 7.36 13.53 -3.78
N GLU A 98 8.23 14.50 -3.53
CA GLU A 98 8.31 15.78 -4.25
C GLU A 98 9.21 15.73 -5.48
N THR A 99 9.89 14.60 -5.74
CA THR A 99 10.81 14.45 -6.87
C THR A 99 10.04 14.09 -8.14
N SER A 100 10.31 14.81 -9.24
CA SER A 100 9.55 14.65 -10.47
C SER A 100 9.72 13.27 -11.12
N VAL A 101 8.70 12.85 -11.87
CA VAL A 101 8.66 11.56 -12.58
C VAL A 101 9.61 11.56 -13.77
N GLU A 102 9.86 12.71 -14.37
CA GLU A 102 10.71 12.86 -15.56
C GLU A 102 12.13 12.39 -15.28
N ASP A 103 12.62 12.63 -14.06
CA ASP A 103 13.92 12.14 -13.61
C ASP A 103 13.93 10.59 -13.46
N ALA A 104 12.78 9.98 -13.30
CA ALA A 104 12.62 8.53 -13.12
C ALA A 104 12.26 7.78 -14.43
N GLN A 105 12.15 8.46 -15.56
CA GLN A 105 11.82 7.89 -16.88
C GLN A 105 10.57 6.97 -16.85
N GLY A 106 9.59 7.28 -16.02
CA GLY A 106 8.39 6.45 -15.86
C GLY A 106 8.64 5.08 -15.19
N THR A 107 9.85 4.81 -14.70
CA THR A 107 10.16 3.57 -14.00
C THR A 107 9.76 3.66 -12.52
N ARG A 108 9.41 2.53 -11.93
CA ARG A 108 9.19 2.42 -10.49
C ARG A 108 10.48 2.27 -9.69
N GLN A 109 11.61 2.05 -10.38
CA GLN A 109 12.91 1.78 -9.77
C GLN A 109 13.87 2.93 -10.05
N TYR A 110 14.72 3.23 -9.10
CA TYR A 110 15.64 4.36 -9.13
C TYR A 110 17.07 3.90 -9.34
N THR A 111 17.81 4.68 -10.12
CA THR A 111 19.24 4.44 -10.36
C THR A 111 20.06 4.80 -9.11
N PRO A 112 21.25 4.22 -8.93
CA PRO A 112 22.15 4.58 -7.83
C PRO A 112 22.42 6.10 -7.76
N LYS A 113 22.57 6.77 -8.91
CA LYS A 113 22.78 8.22 -8.98
C LYS A 113 21.59 9.01 -8.39
N MET A 114 20.37 8.64 -8.75
CA MET A 114 19.17 9.30 -8.22
C MET A 114 19.04 9.11 -6.71
N LEU A 115 19.37 7.91 -6.22
CA LEU A 115 19.36 7.62 -4.78
C LEU A 115 20.40 8.43 -4.03
N GLU A 116 21.59 8.59 -4.60
CA GLU A 116 22.65 9.43 -4.04
C GLU A 116 22.26 10.90 -4.02
N GLU A 117 21.72 11.44 -5.10
CA GLU A 117 21.23 12.82 -5.17
C GLU A 117 20.15 13.10 -4.14
N GLN A 118 19.22 12.17 -3.96
CA GLN A 118 18.17 12.28 -2.93
C GLN A 118 18.76 12.19 -1.51
N ALA A 119 19.71 11.26 -1.29
CA ALA A 119 20.37 11.09 0.00
C ALA A 119 21.20 12.33 0.39
N ASN A 120 21.78 13.03 -0.58
CA ASN A 120 22.50 14.29 -0.37
C ASN A 120 21.55 15.44 0.03
N ARG A 121 20.30 15.42 -0.44
CA ARG A 121 19.28 16.40 -0.03
C ARG A 121 18.73 16.09 1.37
N ARG A 122 18.32 14.84 1.58
CA ARG A 122 17.81 14.30 2.85
C ARG A 122 18.24 12.85 3.01
N PRO A 123 19.06 12.51 4.01
CA PRO A 123 19.52 11.15 4.22
C PRO A 123 18.35 10.15 4.34
N PRO A 124 18.52 8.93 3.82
CA PRO A 124 17.52 7.89 4.01
C PRO A 124 17.38 7.53 5.48
N LEU A 125 16.17 7.15 5.86
CA LEU A 125 15.82 6.75 7.22
C LEU A 125 15.33 5.30 7.21
N GLN A 126 15.94 4.44 7.98
CA GLN A 126 15.40 3.12 8.26
C GLN A 126 14.42 3.22 9.43
N LEU A 127 13.20 2.73 9.24
CA LEU A 127 12.11 2.82 10.22
C LEU A 127 12.30 1.80 11.35
N THR A 128 13.31 2.01 12.17
CA THR A 128 13.60 1.16 13.33
C THR A 128 12.88 1.67 14.58
N GLY A 129 12.56 0.77 15.50
CA GLY A 129 11.86 1.12 16.74
C GLY A 129 10.35 1.33 16.57
N VAL A 130 9.81 1.06 15.36
CA VAL A 130 8.36 1.00 15.16
C VAL A 130 7.86 -0.31 15.75
N GLU A 131 6.98 -0.22 16.73
CA GLU A 131 6.55 -1.37 17.52
C GLU A 131 5.39 -2.12 16.84
N SER A 132 5.16 -3.35 17.26
CA SER A 132 4.00 -4.13 16.80
C SER A 132 2.70 -3.41 17.20
N GLY A 133 1.85 -3.13 16.21
CA GLY A 133 0.59 -2.41 16.39
C GLY A 133 0.67 -0.90 16.12
N ASP A 134 1.87 -0.32 15.96
CA ASP A 134 2.01 1.06 15.53
C ASP A 134 1.47 1.26 14.11
N LEU A 135 1.20 2.52 13.76
CA LEU A 135 0.79 2.93 12.43
C LEU A 135 1.91 3.71 11.74
N VAL A 136 2.34 3.23 10.58
CA VAL A 136 3.20 3.98 9.67
C VAL A 136 2.38 4.36 8.44
N ILE A 137 2.03 5.63 8.32
CA ILE A 137 1.26 6.15 7.17
C ILE A 137 2.21 6.90 6.26
N ARG A 138 2.29 6.50 5.00
CA ARG A 138 3.18 7.12 4.01
C ARG A 138 2.48 7.36 2.68
N ASP A 139 2.86 8.44 2.01
CA ASP A 139 2.48 8.73 0.63
C ASP A 139 2.94 7.61 -0.31
N LEU A 140 2.10 7.20 -1.24
CA LEU A 140 2.42 6.17 -2.24
C LEU A 140 3.58 6.56 -3.18
N ARG A 141 3.91 7.85 -3.27
CA ARG A 141 5.05 8.38 -4.05
C ARG A 141 6.38 8.31 -3.30
N LEU A 142 6.36 8.10 -1.97
CA LEU A 142 7.58 8.08 -1.17
C LEU A 142 8.48 6.91 -1.59
N TRP A 143 9.73 7.20 -1.92
CA TRP A 143 10.71 6.17 -2.27
C TRP A 143 11.04 5.35 -1.04
N HIS A 144 10.98 4.04 -1.22
CA HIS A 144 11.20 3.11 -0.13
C HIS A 144 11.67 1.75 -0.64
N GLY A 145 12.14 0.95 0.29
CA GLY A 145 12.50 -0.44 0.05
C GLY A 145 12.71 -1.17 1.37
N GLY A 146 12.41 -2.44 1.41
CA GLY A 146 12.70 -3.28 2.56
C GLY A 146 14.20 -3.59 2.63
N MET A 147 14.75 -3.55 3.83
CA MET A 147 16.16 -3.90 4.07
C MET A 147 16.29 -5.41 4.30
N PRO A 148 17.51 -5.97 4.17
CA PRO A 148 17.73 -7.40 4.41
C PRO A 148 17.32 -7.83 5.81
N ASN A 149 16.64 -8.96 5.91
CA ASN A 149 16.35 -9.61 7.18
C ASN A 149 17.45 -10.63 7.49
N LYS A 150 18.31 -10.29 8.40
CA LYS A 150 19.46 -11.09 8.84
C LYS A 150 19.14 -12.03 10.01
N THR A 151 17.91 -11.93 10.55
CA THR A 151 17.47 -12.74 11.68
C THR A 151 16.97 -14.12 11.21
N SER A 152 16.65 -14.98 12.15
CA SER A 152 16.01 -16.28 11.91
C SER A 152 14.48 -16.19 11.81
N GLU A 153 13.90 -15.03 12.15
CA GLU A 153 12.46 -14.83 12.27
C GLU A 153 11.90 -14.03 11.08
N ARG A 154 10.65 -14.25 10.74
CA ARG A 154 9.94 -13.47 9.72
C ARG A 154 9.57 -12.10 10.29
N ARG A 155 9.77 -11.05 9.50
CA ARG A 155 9.22 -9.73 9.81
C ARG A 155 7.98 -9.49 8.96
N ILE A 156 6.84 -9.39 9.61
CA ILE A 156 5.54 -9.26 8.96
C ILE A 156 4.96 -7.88 9.26
N MET A 157 4.41 -7.23 8.24
CA MET A 157 3.59 -6.03 8.40
C MET A 157 2.36 -6.11 7.51
N LEU A 158 1.23 -5.62 8.00
CA LEU A 158 0.06 -5.40 7.17
C LEU A 158 0.29 -4.17 6.29
N ALA A 159 -0.37 -4.14 5.16
CA ALA A 159 -0.34 -3.04 4.21
C ALA A 159 -1.75 -2.79 3.66
N LEU A 160 -2.36 -1.72 4.13
CA LEU A 160 -3.65 -1.25 3.65
C LEU A 160 -3.41 -0.03 2.76
N VAL A 161 -3.91 -0.07 1.53
CA VAL A 161 -3.75 1.06 0.60
C VAL A 161 -5.08 1.76 0.45
N VAL A 162 -5.07 3.06 0.75
CA VAL A 162 -6.20 3.95 0.54
C VAL A 162 -5.83 4.96 -0.54
N ILE A 163 -6.69 5.11 -1.54
CA ILE A 163 -6.48 6.03 -2.66
C ILE A 163 -7.49 7.17 -2.63
N ASP A 164 -7.09 8.32 -3.14
CA ASP A 164 -7.93 9.48 -3.37
C ASP A 164 -9.08 9.15 -4.34
N ALA A 165 -10.28 9.69 -4.09
CA ALA A 165 -11.47 9.45 -4.90
C ALA A 165 -11.28 9.83 -6.38
N ASP A 166 -10.46 10.83 -6.67
CA ASP A 166 -10.22 11.35 -8.02
C ASP A 166 -8.99 10.76 -8.69
N TYR A 167 -8.12 10.06 -7.94
CA TYR A 167 -6.94 9.44 -8.51
C TYR A 167 -7.30 8.17 -9.30
N ARG A 168 -6.89 8.13 -10.54
CA ARG A 168 -7.15 6.99 -11.46
C ARG A 168 -5.90 6.29 -11.94
N GLY A 169 -4.73 6.69 -11.43
CA GLY A 169 -3.47 6.07 -11.82
C GLY A 169 -3.25 5.92 -13.34
N GLY A 170 -2.05 6.02 -13.81
CA GLY A 170 -1.73 5.86 -15.24
C GLY A 170 -1.87 4.43 -15.75
N ASP A 171 -1.84 3.44 -14.88
CA ASP A 171 -1.98 2.03 -15.23
C ASP A 171 -2.82 1.25 -14.20
N GLU A 172 -3.14 0.00 -14.54
CA GLU A 172 -3.89 -0.92 -13.67
C GLU A 172 -3.19 -1.26 -12.34
N SER A 173 -1.96 -0.80 -12.13
CA SER A 173 -1.15 -1.15 -10.98
C SER A 173 -1.50 -0.36 -9.71
N GLY A 174 -2.09 0.82 -9.86
CA GLY A 174 -2.50 1.68 -8.73
C GLY A 174 -3.77 1.20 -8.03
N PHE A 175 -4.69 0.59 -8.77
CA PHE A 175 -5.92 0.02 -8.22
C PHE A 175 -5.83 -1.49 -8.18
N LYS A 176 -5.90 -2.07 -7.01
CA LYS A 176 -5.87 -3.53 -6.87
C LYS A 176 -7.25 -4.12 -6.60
N GLY A 177 -8.00 -3.54 -5.68
CA GLY A 177 -9.18 -4.21 -5.13
C GLY A 177 -8.80 -5.56 -4.51
N PHE A 178 -9.70 -6.17 -3.82
CA PHE A 178 -9.45 -7.48 -3.22
C PHE A 178 -10.76 -8.28 -3.09
N GLU A 179 -10.61 -9.57 -2.84
CA GLU A 179 -11.71 -10.48 -2.60
C GLU A 179 -11.92 -10.72 -1.10
N ALA A 180 -13.18 -10.91 -0.70
CA ALA A 180 -13.60 -11.36 0.62
C ALA A 180 -14.69 -12.43 0.50
N GLU A 181 -14.93 -13.21 1.55
CA GLU A 181 -15.98 -14.22 1.53
C GLU A 181 -17.37 -13.58 1.63
N GLN A 182 -18.34 -14.13 0.91
CA GLN A 182 -19.75 -13.84 1.10
C GLN A 182 -20.16 -14.08 2.56
N GLY A 183 -20.97 -13.18 3.10
CA GLY A 183 -21.33 -13.16 4.53
C GLY A 183 -20.50 -12.17 5.34
N SER A 184 -19.40 -11.64 4.79
CA SER A 184 -18.60 -10.59 5.43
C SER A 184 -18.93 -9.17 4.96
N GLU A 185 -19.99 -8.97 4.18
CA GLU A 185 -20.32 -7.69 3.53
C GLU A 185 -20.45 -6.53 4.53
N ALA A 186 -21.08 -6.77 5.68
CA ALA A 186 -21.26 -5.76 6.71
C ALA A 186 -19.92 -5.30 7.32
N PHE A 187 -18.92 -6.18 7.38
CA PHE A 187 -17.59 -5.84 7.87
C PHE A 187 -16.91 -4.80 6.97
N TRP A 188 -17.06 -4.92 5.65
CA TRP A 188 -16.39 -4.10 4.64
C TRP A 188 -17.10 -2.78 4.34
N GLN A 189 -18.11 -2.43 5.13
CA GLN A 189 -18.81 -1.15 5.04
C GLN A 189 -18.29 -0.19 6.12
N ASP A 190 -17.87 0.99 5.70
CA ASP A 190 -17.59 2.12 6.59
C ASP A 190 -18.30 3.36 6.03
N SER A 191 -18.92 4.16 6.88
CA SER A 191 -19.69 5.34 6.46
C SER A 191 -18.82 6.49 5.96
N ARG A 192 -17.53 6.47 6.24
CA ARG A 192 -16.58 7.54 5.96
C ARG A 192 -15.70 7.24 4.75
N MET A 193 -15.43 5.96 4.47
CA MET A 193 -14.48 5.53 3.45
C MET A 193 -15.04 4.37 2.62
N ASN A 194 -14.86 4.44 1.32
CA ASN A 194 -15.23 3.35 0.42
C ASN A 194 -14.29 2.15 0.54
N THR A 195 -14.74 0.99 0.10
CA THR A 195 -13.91 -0.22 0.03
C THR A 195 -14.09 -0.90 -1.32
N ALA A 196 -12.99 -1.14 -2.02
CA ALA A 196 -12.96 -1.83 -3.31
C ALA A 196 -12.83 -3.34 -3.10
N VAL A 197 -13.92 -3.98 -2.73
CA VAL A 197 -13.99 -5.40 -2.41
C VAL A 197 -14.99 -6.12 -3.32
N CYS A 198 -14.66 -7.33 -3.72
CA CYS A 198 -15.55 -8.27 -4.39
C CYS A 198 -15.80 -9.46 -3.50
N PHE A 199 -17.04 -9.96 -3.51
CA PHE A 199 -17.41 -11.10 -2.70
C PHE A 199 -17.41 -12.39 -3.53
N VAL A 200 -16.76 -13.41 -2.99
CA VAL A 200 -16.66 -14.76 -3.57
C VAL A 200 -17.36 -15.76 -2.65
N PRO A 201 -17.79 -16.91 -3.17
CA PRO A 201 -18.48 -17.91 -2.36
C PRO A 201 -17.71 -18.28 -1.10
N ALA A 202 -18.39 -18.38 0.03
CA ALA A 202 -17.77 -18.78 1.29
C ALA A 202 -17.12 -20.18 1.17
N GLY A 203 -15.90 -20.29 1.71
CA GLY A 203 -15.10 -21.51 1.61
C GLY A 203 -14.30 -21.66 0.32
N ASP A 204 -14.54 -20.87 -0.73
CA ASP A 204 -13.66 -20.81 -1.89
C ASP A 204 -12.47 -19.90 -1.57
N ARG A 205 -11.38 -20.48 -1.15
CA ARG A 205 -10.14 -19.79 -0.78
C ARG A 205 -9.07 -19.86 -1.88
N SER A 206 -9.43 -20.25 -3.09
CA SER A 206 -8.51 -20.40 -4.21
C SER A 206 -7.82 -19.07 -4.56
N TYR A 207 -8.54 -17.96 -4.48
CA TYR A 207 -8.02 -16.61 -4.68
C TYR A 207 -6.98 -16.21 -3.62
N TYR A 208 -7.20 -16.63 -2.38
CA TYR A 208 -6.29 -16.37 -1.25
C TYR A 208 -5.02 -17.24 -1.34
N LEU A 209 -5.19 -18.54 -1.58
CA LEU A 209 -4.10 -19.51 -1.58
C LEU A 209 -3.25 -19.48 -2.86
N LEU A 210 -3.85 -19.20 -4.01
CA LEU A 210 -3.20 -19.31 -5.31
C LEU A 210 -2.82 -17.96 -5.93
N GLY A 211 -3.14 -16.85 -5.27
CA GLY A 211 -2.85 -15.51 -5.78
C GLY A 211 -3.59 -15.17 -7.09
N LYS A 212 -4.63 -15.92 -7.43
CA LYS A 212 -5.47 -15.67 -8.61
C LYS A 212 -6.51 -14.60 -8.27
N HIS A 213 -6.84 -13.78 -9.26
CA HIS A 213 -7.95 -12.85 -9.16
C HIS A 213 -9.22 -13.51 -9.68
N SER A 214 -10.33 -13.31 -8.97
CA SER A 214 -11.65 -13.74 -9.42
C SER A 214 -12.12 -12.92 -10.62
N GLU A 215 -13.09 -13.46 -11.39
CA GLU A 215 -13.74 -12.71 -12.47
C GLU A 215 -14.42 -11.43 -11.97
N PRO A 216 -15.16 -11.43 -10.83
CA PRO A 216 -15.72 -10.21 -10.25
C PRO A 216 -14.68 -9.13 -9.96
N LEU A 217 -13.50 -9.49 -9.42
CA LEU A 217 -12.43 -8.52 -9.19
C LEU A 217 -11.87 -7.96 -10.49
N THR A 218 -11.71 -8.80 -11.50
CA THR A 218 -11.27 -8.37 -12.83
C THR A 218 -12.26 -7.38 -13.45
N ALA A 219 -13.57 -7.62 -13.30
CA ALA A 219 -14.62 -6.71 -13.75
C ALA A 219 -14.62 -5.39 -12.98
N LEU A 220 -14.49 -5.43 -11.65
CA LEU A 220 -14.41 -4.24 -10.80
C LEU A 220 -13.23 -3.34 -11.21
N ARG A 221 -12.07 -3.93 -11.49
CA ARG A 221 -10.88 -3.19 -11.93
C ARG A 221 -11.12 -2.51 -13.27
N LYS A 222 -11.69 -3.21 -14.25
CA LYS A 222 -12.04 -2.63 -15.56
C LYS A 222 -13.01 -1.45 -15.43
N ASP A 223 -14.05 -1.60 -14.61
CA ASP A 223 -15.04 -0.54 -14.38
C ASP A 223 -14.41 0.69 -13.70
N TRP A 224 -13.54 0.49 -12.72
CA TRP A 224 -12.79 1.58 -12.09
C TRP A 224 -12.02 2.42 -13.10
N PHE A 225 -11.25 1.79 -13.98
CA PHE A 225 -10.47 2.49 -15.01
C PHE A 225 -11.35 3.13 -16.08
N ALA A 226 -12.49 2.53 -16.41
CA ALA A 226 -13.43 3.10 -17.37
C ALA A 226 -14.06 4.41 -16.88
N ARG A 227 -14.33 4.54 -15.59
CA ARG A 227 -14.87 5.76 -14.96
C ARG A 227 -13.87 6.91 -14.93
N GLY A 228 -12.56 6.63 -14.95
CA GLY A 228 -11.47 7.58 -14.74
C GLY A 228 -11.13 8.52 -15.89
N LYS A 229 -11.91 8.55 -16.99
CA LYS A 229 -11.58 9.37 -18.18
C LYS A 229 -11.99 10.84 -18.12
N LYS A 230 -12.54 11.34 -17.00
CA LYS A 230 -12.83 12.78 -16.83
C LYS A 230 -12.43 13.24 -15.43
N PRO A 231 -11.39 14.05 -15.27
CA PRO A 231 -11.14 14.72 -14.00
C PRO A 231 -12.25 15.74 -13.75
N THR A 232 -12.95 15.61 -12.64
CA THR A 232 -13.82 16.67 -12.13
C THR A 232 -12.94 17.68 -11.41
N PRO A 233 -12.97 18.97 -11.76
CA PRO A 233 -12.20 19.96 -11.01
C PRO A 233 -12.68 20.03 -9.57
N ARG A 234 -11.76 19.97 -8.61
CA ARG A 234 -12.09 20.25 -7.21
C ARG A 234 -12.58 21.70 -7.11
N SER A 235 -13.76 21.93 -6.57
CA SER A 235 -14.16 23.26 -6.11
C SER A 235 -13.19 23.66 -4.99
N LYS A 236 -12.51 24.78 -5.19
CA LYS A 236 -11.76 25.46 -4.12
C LYS A 236 -12.82 26.21 -3.30
N ASP A 237 -13.25 25.61 -2.22
CA ASP A 237 -13.97 26.28 -1.14
C ASP A 237 -13.19 26.05 0.16
#